data_bb45c0765086fc4ffb36325676f47b91
#
_entry.id   bb45c0765086fc4ffb36325676f47b91
#
_cell.length_a   1.000
_cell.length_b   1.000
_cell.length_c   1.000
_cell.angle_alpha   90.00
_cell.angle_beta   90.00
_cell.angle_gamma   90.00
#
_symmetry.space_group_name_H-M   'P 1'
#
loop_
_entity.id
_entity.type
_entity.pdbx_description
1 polymer ?
#
loop_
_entity_poly.entity_id
_entity_poly.type
_entity_poly.pdbx_seq_one_letter_code
_entity_poly.pdbx_strand_id
1 'polypeptide(L)'
;MKVDVYVNLHRKLFSIRACEGPNKGRVIAHRETVTLLHPQFKVSQAGRARVLREKRKNVHATVRGQWLYHDLIEDYRSQIEASCKNRGVEITYNPYKMSSFSYWNDIGELHGFHHAEAAFLCVKTKTQMALYPSEAV
;
A
#
# COMPACT_ATOMS: atom_id res chain seq x y z
N MET A 1 6.76 -11.41 -8.12
CA MET A 1 6.97 -11.86 -6.73
C MET A 1 5.92 -11.24 -5.82
N LYS A 2 5.36 -12.03 -4.96
CA LYS A 2 4.39 -11.57 -3.97
C LYS A 2 5.12 -10.92 -2.80
N VAL A 3 4.70 -9.71 -2.44
CA VAL A 3 5.35 -8.90 -1.41
C VAL A 3 4.32 -8.23 -0.50
N ASP A 4 4.77 -7.85 0.70
CA ASP A 4 4.08 -6.93 1.59
C ASP A 4 4.79 -5.57 1.54
N VAL A 5 4.03 -4.49 1.39
CA VAL A 5 4.56 -3.13 1.30
C VAL A 5 4.02 -2.31 2.45
N TYR A 6 4.90 -1.59 3.13
CA TYR A 6 4.53 -0.68 4.20
C TYR A 6 5.49 0.50 4.27
N VAL A 7 5.05 1.60 4.89
CA VAL A 7 5.89 2.80 5.05
C VAL A 7 6.94 2.55 6.12
N ASN A 8 8.22 2.80 5.77
CA ASN A 8 9.30 2.72 6.73
C ASN A 8 9.25 3.93 7.66
N LEU A 9 9.16 3.68 8.97
CA LEU A 9 8.98 4.73 9.98
C LEU A 9 10.21 5.63 10.18
N HIS A 10 11.38 5.17 9.73
CA HIS A 10 12.65 5.88 9.88
C HIS A 10 13.11 6.56 8.60
N ARG A 11 12.56 6.16 7.47
CA ARG A 11 12.90 6.69 6.15
C ARG A 11 11.62 7.06 5.42
N LYS A 12 11.68 8.04 4.53
CA LYS A 12 10.53 8.38 3.69
C LYS A 12 10.50 7.47 2.46
N LEU A 13 10.40 6.16 2.71
CA LEU A 13 10.42 5.11 1.69
C LEU A 13 9.46 4.00 2.09
N PHE A 14 9.01 3.23 1.10
CA PHE A 14 8.36 1.94 1.36
C PHE A 14 9.41 0.89 1.66
N SER A 15 9.13 0.03 2.63
CA SER A 15 9.82 -1.23 2.81
C SER A 15 9.04 -2.31 2.09
N ILE A 16 9.74 -3.13 1.32
CA ILE A 16 9.16 -4.23 0.55
C ILE A 16 9.67 -5.53 1.15
N ARG A 17 8.75 -6.33 1.69
CA ARG A 17 9.06 -7.59 2.36
C ARG A 17 8.60 -8.76 1.49
N ALA A 18 9.47 -9.72 1.25
CA ALA A 18 9.12 -10.90 0.46
C ALA A 18 8.10 -11.77 1.19
N CYS A 19 7.08 -12.23 0.46
CA CYS A 19 6.08 -13.17 0.95
C CYS A 19 6.32 -14.59 0.47
N GLU A 20 7.30 -14.79 -0.38
CA GLU A 20 7.62 -16.10 -0.98
C GLU A 20 9.11 -16.18 -1.30
N GLY A 21 9.57 -17.39 -1.62
CA GLY A 21 10.95 -17.64 -1.99
C GLY A 21 11.91 -17.71 -0.80
N PRO A 22 13.24 -17.75 -1.06
CA PRO A 22 14.24 -17.96 -0.02
C PRO A 22 14.34 -16.78 0.96
N ASN A 23 13.88 -15.60 0.58
CA ASN A 23 13.91 -14.41 1.43
C ASN A 23 12.56 -14.12 2.12
N LYS A 24 11.64 -15.09 2.14
CA LYS A 24 10.33 -14.93 2.77
C LYS A 24 10.46 -14.36 4.17
N GLY A 25 9.70 -13.30 4.44
CA GLY A 25 9.69 -12.60 5.72
C GLY A 25 10.75 -11.52 5.88
N ARG A 26 11.65 -11.36 4.92
CA ARG A 26 12.72 -10.35 4.97
C ARG A 26 12.40 -9.16 4.08
N VAL A 27 12.86 -7.98 4.50
CA VAL A 27 12.82 -6.77 3.67
C VAL A 27 13.89 -6.91 2.58
N ILE A 28 13.44 -6.86 1.32
CA ILE A 28 14.31 -7.07 0.16
C ILE A 28 14.62 -5.78 -0.60
N ALA A 29 13.85 -4.72 -0.37
CA ALA A 29 14.06 -3.45 -1.07
C ALA A 29 13.38 -2.29 -0.34
N HIS A 30 13.84 -1.08 -0.67
CA HIS A 30 13.20 0.17 -0.27
C HIS A 30 12.97 1.01 -1.52
N ARG A 31 11.77 1.58 -1.67
CA ARG A 31 11.38 2.35 -2.86
C ARG A 31 10.49 3.52 -2.47
N GLU A 32 10.54 4.59 -3.25
CA GLU A 32 9.64 5.75 -3.10
C GLU A 32 8.26 5.46 -3.68
N THR A 33 8.21 4.63 -4.71
CA THR A 33 6.99 4.23 -5.39
C THR A 33 6.96 2.73 -5.61
N VAL A 34 5.77 2.15 -5.60
CA VAL A 34 5.58 0.72 -5.83
C VAL A 34 4.31 0.52 -6.65
N THR A 35 4.38 -0.35 -7.64
CA THR A 35 3.23 -0.76 -8.44
C THR A 35 2.95 -2.23 -8.18
N LEU A 36 1.71 -2.53 -7.79
CA LEU A 36 1.29 -3.88 -7.44
C LEU A 36 0.11 -4.32 -8.31
N LEU A 37 0.12 -5.60 -8.69
CA LEU A 37 -1.05 -6.28 -9.26
C LEU A 37 -1.77 -7.05 -8.15
N HIS A 38 -3.10 -7.03 -8.22
CA HIS A 38 -3.99 -7.70 -7.27
C HIS A 38 -3.65 -7.38 -5.81
N PRO A 39 -3.52 -6.07 -5.47
CA PRO A 39 -3.17 -5.71 -4.11
C PRO A 39 -4.32 -6.01 -3.14
N GLN A 40 -3.95 -6.41 -1.93
CA GLN A 40 -4.85 -6.55 -0.79
C GLN A 40 -4.39 -5.58 0.30
N PHE A 41 -5.30 -4.74 0.74
CA PHE A 41 -5.05 -3.73 1.78
C PHE A 41 -5.43 -4.33 3.12
N LYS A 42 -4.45 -4.48 4.00
CA LYS A 42 -4.63 -5.18 5.28
C LYS A 42 -4.24 -4.32 6.47
N VAL A 43 -5.07 -4.34 7.49
CA VAL A 43 -4.75 -3.75 8.79
C VAL A 43 -4.80 -4.86 9.83
N SER A 44 -3.69 -5.03 10.56
CA SER A 44 -3.66 -5.91 11.71
C SER A 44 -4.38 -5.22 12.86
N GLN A 45 -5.55 -5.72 13.26
CA GLN A 45 -6.33 -5.09 14.33
C GLN A 45 -5.61 -5.18 15.68
N ALA A 46 -4.88 -6.26 15.92
CA ALA A 46 -4.05 -6.40 17.11
C ALA A 46 -2.93 -5.37 17.11
N GLY A 47 -2.27 -5.16 15.97
CA GLY A 47 -1.22 -4.15 15.81
C GLY A 47 -1.75 -2.73 15.96
N ARG A 48 -2.94 -2.46 15.39
CA ARG A 48 -3.61 -1.17 15.56
C ARG A 48 -3.95 -0.89 17.02
N ALA A 49 -4.51 -1.88 17.72
CA ALA A 49 -4.84 -1.76 19.14
C ALA A 49 -3.59 -1.45 19.96
N ARG A 50 -2.46 -2.06 19.64
CA ARG A 50 -1.18 -1.77 20.28
C ARG A 50 -0.73 -0.33 20.05
N VAL A 51 -0.85 0.17 18.82
CA VAL A 51 -0.52 1.57 18.48
C VAL A 51 -1.38 2.53 19.31
N LEU A 52 -2.68 2.27 19.41
CA LEU A 52 -3.61 3.12 20.17
C LEU A 52 -3.31 3.09 21.66
N ARG A 53 -2.96 1.91 22.20
CA ARG A 53 -2.69 1.72 23.65
C ARG A 53 -1.34 2.30 24.06
N GLU A 54 -0.29 1.99 23.28
CA GLU A 54 1.09 2.35 23.62
C GLU A 54 1.52 3.69 23.05
N LYS A 55 0.72 4.25 22.13
CA LYS A 55 1.01 5.51 21.44
C LYS A 55 2.37 5.51 20.74
N ARG A 56 2.78 4.34 20.27
CA ARG A 56 4.01 4.13 19.51
C ARG A 56 3.67 3.75 18.07
N LYS A 57 4.51 4.23 17.14
CA LYS A 57 4.41 3.82 15.75
C LYS A 57 4.80 2.34 15.64
N ASN A 58 3.99 1.56 14.94
CA ASN A 58 4.22 0.15 14.71
C ASN A 58 3.67 -0.22 13.34
N VAL A 59 4.35 -1.13 12.65
CA VAL A 59 3.88 -1.63 11.36
C VAL A 59 2.65 -2.51 11.60
N HIS A 60 1.49 -2.06 11.16
CA HIS A 60 0.23 -2.80 11.30
C HIS A 60 -0.67 -2.68 10.07
N ALA A 61 -0.32 -1.79 9.14
CA ALA A 61 -1.05 -1.59 7.89
C ALA A 61 -0.12 -1.88 6.72
N THR A 62 -0.49 -2.87 5.90
CA THR A 62 0.33 -3.31 4.77
C THR A 62 -0.51 -3.50 3.53
N VAL A 63 0.13 -3.41 2.38
CA VAL A 63 -0.46 -3.74 1.07
C VAL A 63 0.28 -4.93 0.51
N ARG A 64 -0.43 -6.03 0.28
CA ARG A 64 0.14 -7.27 -0.26
C ARG A 64 -0.29 -7.45 -1.71
N GLY A 65 0.67 -7.75 -2.59
CA GLY A 65 0.37 -7.98 -4.00
C GLY A 65 1.58 -8.44 -4.79
N GLN A 66 1.38 -8.58 -6.10
CA GLN A 66 2.46 -8.92 -7.04
C GLN A 66 3.21 -7.66 -7.43
N TRP A 67 4.51 -7.64 -7.17
CA TRP A 67 5.35 -6.47 -7.42
C TRP A 67 5.81 -6.42 -8.88
N LEU A 68 5.47 -5.32 -9.57
CA LEU A 68 5.92 -5.03 -10.93
C LEU A 68 7.21 -4.21 -10.85
N TYR A 69 8.35 -4.87 -10.85
CA TYR A 69 9.66 -4.22 -10.68
C TYR A 69 10.66 -4.52 -11.80
N HIS A 70 10.37 -5.49 -12.65
CA HIS A 70 11.33 -5.96 -13.65
C HIS A 70 11.35 -5.02 -14.87
N ASP A 71 12.54 -4.73 -15.39
CA ASP A 71 12.72 -3.80 -16.50
C ASP A 71 11.99 -4.22 -17.79
N LEU A 72 11.87 -5.53 -18.02
CA LEU A 72 11.17 -6.05 -19.20
C LEU A 72 9.67 -5.77 -19.21
N ILE A 73 9.11 -5.35 -18.08
CA ILE A 73 7.69 -5.04 -17.96
C ILE A 73 7.45 -3.55 -17.68
N GLU A 74 8.44 -2.70 -17.92
CA GLU A 74 8.35 -1.29 -17.58
C GLU A 74 7.21 -0.58 -18.30
N ASP A 75 7.00 -0.85 -19.61
CA ASP A 75 5.91 -0.25 -20.36
C ASP A 75 4.54 -0.64 -19.80
N TYR A 76 4.38 -1.91 -19.45
CA TYR A 76 3.17 -2.41 -18.83
C TYR A 76 2.94 -1.74 -17.47
N ARG A 77 3.98 -1.65 -16.66
CA ARG A 77 3.95 -0.96 -15.38
C ARG A 77 3.52 0.50 -15.53
N SER A 78 4.11 1.21 -16.50
CA SER A 78 3.78 2.61 -16.76
C SER A 78 2.32 2.81 -17.15
N GLN A 79 1.77 1.91 -17.96
CA GLN A 79 0.36 1.93 -18.34
C GLN A 79 -0.55 1.75 -17.13
N ILE A 80 -0.22 0.82 -16.25
CA ILE A 80 -0.97 0.57 -15.01
C ILE A 80 -0.91 1.80 -14.11
N GLU A 81 0.27 2.38 -13.92
CA GLU A 81 0.44 3.58 -13.11
C GLU A 81 -0.40 4.75 -13.61
N ALA A 82 -0.40 4.98 -14.93
CA ALA A 82 -1.21 6.03 -15.55
C ALA A 82 -2.71 5.76 -15.35
N SER A 83 -3.15 4.52 -15.54
CA SER A 83 -4.54 4.12 -15.32
C SER A 83 -4.98 4.36 -13.87
N CYS A 84 -4.13 3.99 -12.91
CA CYS A 84 -4.42 4.20 -11.49
C CYS A 84 -4.54 5.69 -11.15
N LYS A 85 -3.61 6.51 -11.63
CA LYS A 85 -3.61 7.95 -11.37
C LYS A 85 -4.81 8.64 -11.99
N ASN A 86 -5.21 8.22 -13.20
CA ASN A 86 -6.30 8.85 -13.93
C ASN A 86 -7.66 8.66 -13.26
N ARG A 87 -7.82 7.67 -12.42
CA ARG A 87 -9.06 7.49 -11.66
C ARG A 87 -9.25 8.57 -10.60
N GLY A 88 -8.16 9.15 -10.09
CA GLY A 88 -8.21 10.21 -9.10
C GLY A 88 -8.68 9.77 -7.72
N VAL A 89 -8.80 8.47 -7.46
CA VAL A 89 -9.15 7.96 -6.14
C VAL A 89 -7.89 7.81 -5.31
N GLU A 90 -7.85 8.45 -4.15
CA GLU A 90 -6.74 8.34 -3.21
C GLU A 90 -7.22 7.68 -1.93
N ILE A 91 -6.60 6.56 -1.57
CA ILE A 91 -6.92 5.82 -0.37
C ILE A 91 -5.98 6.23 0.75
N THR A 92 -6.55 6.47 1.93
CA THR A 92 -5.78 6.89 3.12
C THR A 92 -5.99 5.91 4.26
N TYR A 93 -5.09 5.99 5.23
CA TYR A 93 -5.22 5.25 6.47
C TYR A 93 -4.61 6.04 7.62
N ASN A 94 -5.36 6.16 8.71
CA ASN A 94 -4.92 6.77 9.96
C ASN A 94 -5.43 5.90 11.11
N PRO A 95 -4.56 5.27 11.92
CA PRO A 95 -5.00 4.34 12.96
C PRO A 95 -5.86 4.97 14.04
N TYR A 96 -5.74 6.28 14.26
CA TYR A 96 -6.51 6.98 15.29
C TYR A 96 -7.95 7.27 14.87
N LYS A 97 -8.23 7.21 13.57
CA LYS A 97 -9.56 7.53 13.03
C LYS A 97 -10.18 6.39 12.23
N MET A 98 -9.38 5.43 11.79
CA MET A 98 -9.80 4.39 10.86
C MET A 98 -9.33 3.02 11.31
N SER A 99 -10.11 1.99 11.00
CA SER A 99 -9.74 0.59 11.22
C SER A 99 -9.41 -0.15 9.93
N SER A 100 -9.50 0.53 8.80
CA SER A 100 -9.19 -0.01 7.46
C SER A 100 -8.74 1.10 6.54
N PHE A 101 -8.12 0.71 5.42
CA PHE A 101 -7.88 1.65 4.32
C PHE A 101 -9.22 2.12 3.77
N SER A 102 -9.31 3.40 3.44
CA SER A 102 -10.56 4.00 3.00
C SER A 102 -10.36 5.19 2.08
N TYR A 103 -11.42 5.57 1.39
CA TYR A 103 -11.44 6.75 0.53
C TYR A 103 -12.80 7.44 0.65
N TRP A 104 -12.84 8.73 0.30
CA TRP A 104 -14.08 9.49 0.23
C TRP A 104 -14.67 9.36 -1.17
N ASN A 105 -15.96 8.99 -1.24
CA ASN A 105 -16.66 8.94 -2.53
C ASN A 105 -17.18 10.32 -2.94
N ASP A 106 -17.84 10.40 -4.10
CA ASP A 106 -18.31 11.65 -4.67
C ASP A 106 -19.38 12.35 -3.83
N ILE A 107 -20.09 11.60 -2.99
CA ILE A 107 -21.14 12.15 -2.14
C ILE A 107 -20.68 12.38 -0.69
N GLY A 108 -19.39 12.30 -0.44
CA GLY A 108 -18.79 12.62 0.87
C GLY A 108 -18.86 11.51 1.89
N GLU A 109 -19.08 10.27 1.49
CA GLU A 109 -19.07 9.12 2.38
C GLU A 109 -17.71 8.44 2.39
N LEU A 110 -17.29 7.95 3.57
CA LEU A 110 -16.04 7.22 3.73
C LEU A 110 -16.29 5.72 3.49
N HIS A 111 -15.57 5.15 2.52
CA HIS A 111 -15.66 3.73 2.17
C HIS A 111 -14.38 2.99 2.51
N GLY A 112 -14.51 1.85 3.19
CA GLY A 112 -13.42 0.92 3.40
C GLY A 112 -13.00 0.27 2.08
N PHE A 113 -11.71 -0.08 1.98
CA PHE A 113 -11.14 -0.65 0.77
C PHE A 113 -10.22 -1.82 1.11
N HIS A 114 -10.44 -2.96 0.45
CA HIS A 114 -9.72 -4.20 0.78
C HIS A 114 -8.86 -4.74 -0.35
N HIS A 115 -9.27 -4.54 -1.60
CA HIS A 115 -8.52 -5.07 -2.76
C HIS A 115 -8.84 -4.30 -4.03
N ALA A 116 -7.97 -4.45 -5.03
CA ALA A 116 -8.14 -3.88 -6.37
C ALA A 116 -7.47 -4.78 -7.40
N GLU A 117 -7.62 -4.47 -8.69
CA GLU A 117 -6.89 -5.17 -9.75
C GLU A 117 -5.42 -4.73 -9.79
N ALA A 118 -5.18 -3.44 -9.53
CA ALA A 118 -3.84 -2.88 -9.46
C ALA A 118 -3.85 -1.68 -8.53
N ALA A 119 -2.67 -1.28 -8.04
CA ALA A 119 -2.50 -0.04 -7.30
C ALA A 119 -1.11 0.53 -7.53
N PHE A 120 -1.05 1.86 -7.60
CA PHE A 120 0.18 2.63 -7.59
C PHE A 120 0.30 3.31 -6.23
N LEU A 121 1.43 3.08 -5.55
CA LEU A 121 1.69 3.58 -4.20
C LEU A 121 2.82 4.60 -4.22
N CYS A 122 2.61 5.74 -3.56
CA CYS A 122 3.62 6.78 -3.39
C CYS A 122 3.73 7.15 -1.92
N VAL A 123 4.95 7.37 -1.43
CA VAL A 123 5.16 7.88 -0.07
C VAL A 123 4.91 9.38 -0.05
N LYS A 124 4.00 9.85 0.81
CA LYS A 124 3.75 11.29 1.03
C LYS A 124 4.55 11.82 2.21
N THR A 125 4.51 11.11 3.34
CA THR A 125 5.24 11.45 4.57
C THR A 125 5.80 10.16 5.16
N LYS A 126 6.52 10.26 6.28
CA LYS A 126 7.04 9.08 6.98
C LYS A 126 5.93 8.18 7.53
N THR A 127 4.70 8.67 7.61
CA THR A 127 3.57 7.93 8.18
C THR A 127 2.40 7.77 7.22
N GLN A 128 2.41 8.46 6.07
CA GLN A 128 1.33 8.44 5.11
C GLN A 128 1.82 7.99 3.73
N MET A 129 1.00 7.17 3.09
CA MET A 129 1.18 6.78 1.70
C MET A 129 -0.03 7.20 0.89
N ALA A 130 0.18 7.52 -0.37
CA ALA A 130 -0.90 7.73 -1.33
C ALA A 130 -1.07 6.45 -2.12
N LEU A 131 -2.29 5.94 -2.16
CA LEU A 131 -2.63 4.70 -2.83
C LEU A 131 -3.63 5.01 -3.93
N TYR A 132 -3.28 4.71 -5.17
CA TYR A 132 -4.13 4.96 -6.33
C TYR A 132 -4.55 3.61 -6.91
N PRO A 133 -5.75 3.10 -6.56
CA PRO A 133 -6.21 1.80 -7.04
C PRO A 133 -6.78 1.88 -8.44
N SER A 134 -6.72 0.77 -9.15
CA SER A 134 -7.40 0.57 -10.42
C SER A 134 -8.36 -0.60 -10.28
N GLU A 135 -9.58 -0.47 -10.83
CA GLU A 135 -10.53 -1.58 -10.87
C GLU A 135 -10.27 -2.52 -12.03
N ALA A 136 -9.69 -2.00 -13.10
CA ALA A 136 -9.43 -2.77 -14.31
C ALA A 136 -7.96 -2.68 -14.67
N VAL A 137 -7.45 -3.77 -15.17
CA VAL A 137 -6.09 -3.87 -15.68
C VAL A 137 -6.11 -4.11 -17.18
#